data_65e38b7feccd461ee2a68ac3eef1f92b
#
_entry.id   65e38b7feccd461ee2a68ac3eef1f92b
#
_cell.length_a   1.000
_cell.length_b   1.000
_cell.length_c   1.000
_cell.angle_alpha   90.00
_cell.angle_beta   90.00
_cell.angle_gamma   90.00
#
_symmetry.space_group_name_H-M   'P 1'
#
loop_
_entity.id
_entity.type
_entity.pdbx_description
1 polymer ?
#
loop_
_entity_poly.entity_id
_entity_poly.type
_entity_poly.pdbx_seq_one_letter_code
_entity_poly.pdbx_strand_id
1 'polypeptide(L)'
;MKRIICWILMMGMLGVVFASNVYAEENVAGSDELKTVRVGYLIYEGYQEGAGDAPKSGYGYEYLQQLAYYAGWKYEYVNGSFSELLEMLKNGQIDIMGNISYTDERAHYIDYGKEEQGREYYYLFVREDRTDISASDLTTLNGAKVGINKGSVQVDLFENWCAENNIACDIILYESSAQRSKDMESGKLDAVVSTDVTTNNMARYHWNALVKIGSSPYYFAVSKYRPDILEELNDANIKVLQSDWYYNEKVYVTIQNPV
;
A
#
# COMPACT_ATOMS: atom_id res chain seq x y z
N MET A 1 -19.64 32.97 -80.08
CA MET A 1 -18.68 31.87 -80.23
C MET A 1 -17.62 32.03 -79.16
N LYS A 2 -17.76 31.37 -77.99
CA LYS A 2 -16.71 31.15 -77.02
C LYS A 2 -17.07 29.87 -76.22
N ARG A 3 -16.24 28.83 -76.42
CA ARG A 3 -16.36 27.56 -75.77
C ARG A 3 -15.83 27.72 -74.36
N ILE A 4 -16.65 27.40 -73.35
CA ILE A 4 -16.24 27.26 -71.96
C ILE A 4 -15.89 25.80 -71.73
N ILE A 5 -14.62 25.56 -71.44
CA ILE A 5 -14.10 24.23 -71.03
C ILE A 5 -14.24 24.16 -69.50
N CYS A 6 -15.07 23.21 -69.05
CA CYS A 6 -15.27 22.90 -67.65
C CYS A 6 -14.18 21.93 -67.19
N TRP A 7 -13.29 22.37 -66.29
CA TRP A 7 -12.34 21.50 -65.63
C TRP A 7 -12.98 20.89 -64.37
N ILE A 8 -13.20 19.59 -64.40
CA ILE A 8 -13.61 18.84 -63.20
C ILE A 8 -12.35 18.51 -62.44
N LEU A 9 -12.15 19.15 -61.28
CA LEU A 9 -11.14 18.81 -60.31
C LEU A 9 -11.64 17.56 -59.54
N MET A 10 -10.99 16.42 -59.80
CA MET A 10 -11.20 15.19 -59.07
C MET A 10 -10.38 15.25 -57.77
N MET A 11 -11.04 15.57 -56.69
CA MET A 11 -10.44 15.64 -55.36
C MET A 11 -10.42 14.22 -54.76
N GLY A 12 -9.29 13.57 -54.87
CA GLY A 12 -9.06 12.25 -54.26
C GLY A 12 -9.04 12.39 -52.74
N MET A 13 -10.10 11.88 -52.06
CA MET A 13 -10.07 11.65 -50.63
C MET A 13 -9.17 10.45 -50.35
N LEU A 14 -7.97 10.72 -49.80
CA LEU A 14 -7.21 9.68 -49.09
C LEU A 14 -7.97 9.38 -47.79
N GLY A 15 -8.70 8.30 -47.77
CA GLY A 15 -9.25 7.73 -46.53
C GLY A 15 -8.13 7.15 -45.71
N VAL A 16 -7.74 7.88 -44.63
CA VAL A 16 -6.92 7.29 -43.58
C VAL A 16 -7.80 6.30 -42.82
N VAL A 17 -7.61 5.02 -43.11
CA VAL A 17 -8.19 3.95 -42.30
C VAL A 17 -7.45 3.93 -40.97
N PHE A 18 -8.04 4.52 -39.92
CA PHE A 18 -7.63 4.23 -38.57
C PHE A 18 -7.98 2.75 -38.31
N ALA A 19 -6.98 1.90 -38.33
CA ALA A 19 -7.11 0.57 -37.76
C ALA A 19 -7.30 0.75 -36.24
N SER A 20 -8.53 0.83 -35.81
CA SER A 20 -8.89 0.59 -34.42
C SER A 20 -8.48 -0.84 -34.12
N ASN A 21 -7.44 -1.02 -33.31
CA ASN A 21 -7.15 -2.29 -32.67
C ASN A 21 -8.37 -2.63 -31.81
N VAL A 22 -9.28 -3.39 -32.40
CA VAL A 22 -10.30 -4.11 -31.67
C VAL A 22 -9.54 -5.22 -30.94
N TYR A 23 -9.18 -4.96 -29.69
CA TYR A 23 -8.86 -6.04 -28.79
C TYR A 23 -10.10 -6.92 -28.76
N ALA A 24 -9.96 -8.15 -29.24
CA ALA A 24 -11.00 -9.14 -29.17
C ALA A 24 -11.40 -9.24 -27.69
N GLU A 25 -12.60 -8.79 -27.36
CA GLU A 25 -13.29 -9.21 -26.16
C GLU A 25 -13.44 -10.72 -26.28
N GLU A 26 -12.54 -11.47 -25.62
CA GLU A 26 -12.82 -12.85 -25.30
C GLU A 26 -14.11 -12.84 -24.48
N ASN A 27 -15.17 -13.39 -25.10
CA ASN A 27 -16.46 -13.61 -24.50
C ASN A 27 -16.30 -14.27 -23.13
N VAL A 28 -16.36 -13.48 -22.06
CA VAL A 28 -16.75 -13.98 -20.74
C VAL A 28 -18.25 -14.22 -20.84
N ALA A 29 -18.60 -15.44 -21.26
CA ALA A 29 -19.96 -15.91 -21.27
C ALA A 29 -20.42 -16.11 -19.83
N GLY A 30 -21.33 -15.28 -19.39
CA GLY A 30 -22.03 -15.40 -18.10
C GLY A 30 -22.17 -14.02 -17.49
N SER A 31 -23.41 -13.54 -17.33
CA SER A 31 -23.72 -12.40 -16.47
C SER A 31 -23.61 -12.85 -15.00
N ASP A 32 -22.43 -13.27 -14.57
CA ASP A 32 -22.20 -13.55 -13.17
C ASP A 32 -22.08 -12.22 -12.46
N GLU A 33 -23.02 -11.98 -11.56
CA GLU A 33 -22.99 -10.82 -10.68
C GLU A 33 -21.68 -10.85 -9.92
N LEU A 34 -20.88 -9.75 -10.01
CA LEU A 34 -19.58 -9.66 -9.36
C LEU A 34 -19.73 -9.96 -7.86
N LYS A 35 -18.88 -10.84 -7.34
CA LYS A 35 -18.88 -11.18 -5.92
C LYS A 35 -18.51 -9.95 -5.09
N THR A 36 -19.38 -9.60 -4.14
CA THR A 36 -19.08 -8.49 -3.20
C THR A 36 -18.10 -8.96 -2.14
N VAL A 37 -17.02 -8.22 -1.96
CA VAL A 37 -15.95 -8.48 -0.98
C VAL A 37 -15.77 -7.24 -0.10
N ARG A 38 -15.88 -7.41 1.22
CA ARG A 38 -15.69 -6.33 2.21
C ARG A 38 -14.19 -6.19 2.48
N VAL A 39 -13.63 -5.03 2.15
CA VAL A 39 -12.19 -4.75 2.24
C VAL A 39 -11.92 -3.84 3.42
N GLY A 40 -11.07 -4.27 4.33
CA GLY A 40 -10.44 -3.40 5.32
C GLY A 40 -9.50 -2.43 4.63
N TYR A 41 -9.93 -1.17 4.51
CA TYR A 41 -9.22 -0.14 3.77
C TYR A 41 -8.51 0.82 4.74
N LEU A 42 -7.30 0.45 5.12
CA LEU A 42 -6.43 1.27 5.97
C LEU A 42 -5.93 2.47 5.18
N ILE A 43 -6.15 3.68 5.72
CA ILE A 43 -5.53 4.88 5.14
C ILE A 43 -4.06 4.92 5.53
N TYR A 44 -3.21 4.90 4.51
CA TYR A 44 -1.77 4.93 4.66
C TYR A 44 -1.17 5.86 3.60
N GLU A 45 -0.74 7.03 4.05
CA GLU A 45 -0.29 8.13 3.20
C GLU A 45 0.84 7.70 2.25
N GLY A 46 0.68 8.03 0.97
CA GLY A 46 1.61 7.67 -0.09
C GLY A 46 1.48 6.23 -0.60
N TYR A 47 0.62 5.41 0.04
CA TYR A 47 0.42 4.01 -0.34
C TYR A 47 -1.04 3.69 -0.66
N GLN A 48 -1.98 4.11 0.20
CA GLN A 48 -3.41 3.82 0.09
C GLN A 48 -4.23 4.98 0.68
N GLU A 49 -4.82 5.78 -0.19
CA GLU A 49 -5.46 7.05 0.17
C GLU A 49 -6.95 7.08 -0.15
N GLY A 50 -7.68 8.07 0.35
CA GLY A 50 -9.10 8.30 0.07
C GLY A 50 -10.04 7.62 1.08
N ALA A 51 -10.20 8.22 2.28
CA ALA A 51 -11.14 7.75 3.29
C ALA A 51 -12.61 8.00 2.91
N GLY A 52 -13.52 7.14 3.33
CA GLY A 52 -14.97 7.28 3.11
C GLY A 52 -15.29 7.36 1.62
N ASP A 53 -16.02 8.42 1.23
CA ASP A 53 -16.46 8.68 -0.13
C ASP A 53 -15.41 9.45 -0.97
N ALA A 54 -14.25 9.78 -0.38
CA ALA A 54 -13.19 10.44 -1.13
C ALA A 54 -12.65 9.53 -2.24
N PRO A 55 -12.20 10.10 -3.38
CA PRO A 55 -11.55 9.32 -4.43
C PRO A 55 -10.37 8.53 -3.87
N LYS A 56 -10.35 7.23 -4.15
CA LYS A 56 -9.30 6.33 -3.70
C LYS A 56 -8.13 6.34 -4.68
N SER A 57 -6.91 6.23 -4.15
CA SER A 57 -5.68 6.25 -4.93
C SER A 57 -4.53 5.55 -4.20
N GLY A 58 -3.40 5.42 -4.90
CA GLY A 58 -2.17 4.84 -4.41
C GLY A 58 -2.00 3.38 -4.76
N TYR A 59 -0.75 2.90 -4.66
CA TYR A 59 -0.36 1.55 -5.06
C TYR A 59 -1.24 0.45 -4.42
N GLY A 60 -1.54 0.56 -3.12
CA GLY A 60 -2.38 -0.41 -2.43
C GLY A 60 -3.81 -0.48 -2.98
N TYR A 61 -4.38 0.69 -3.35
CA TYR A 61 -5.69 0.73 -4.02
C TYR A 61 -5.63 0.11 -5.41
N GLU A 62 -4.64 0.47 -6.21
CA GLU A 62 -4.49 -0.06 -7.57
C GLU A 62 -4.27 -1.56 -7.57
N TYR A 63 -3.49 -2.08 -6.62
CA TYR A 63 -3.31 -3.51 -6.44
C TYR A 63 -4.65 -4.22 -6.16
N LEU A 64 -5.47 -3.66 -5.27
CA LEU A 64 -6.83 -4.18 -5.02
C LEU A 64 -7.68 -4.19 -6.30
N GLN A 65 -7.60 -3.14 -7.16
CA GLN A 65 -8.33 -3.13 -8.43
C GLN A 65 -7.86 -4.24 -9.37
N GLN A 66 -6.55 -4.53 -9.43
CA GLN A 66 -6.03 -5.65 -10.21
C GLN A 66 -6.55 -7.00 -9.68
N LEU A 67 -6.58 -7.20 -8.37
CA LEU A 67 -7.16 -8.40 -7.77
C LEU A 67 -8.65 -8.54 -8.12
N ALA A 68 -9.43 -7.44 -8.00
CA ALA A 68 -10.84 -7.43 -8.34
C ALA A 68 -11.08 -7.82 -9.80
N TYR A 69 -10.26 -7.30 -10.70
CA TYR A 69 -10.33 -7.61 -12.13
C TYR A 69 -10.13 -9.13 -12.41
N TYR A 70 -9.09 -9.72 -11.80
CA TYR A 70 -8.78 -11.15 -12.05
C TYR A 70 -9.67 -12.12 -11.28
N ALA A 71 -10.24 -11.71 -10.13
CA ALA A 71 -11.09 -12.53 -9.28
C ALA A 71 -12.60 -12.36 -9.56
N GLY A 72 -12.99 -11.36 -10.36
CA GLY A 72 -14.41 -11.05 -10.58
C GLY A 72 -15.08 -10.46 -9.35
N TRP A 73 -14.37 -9.60 -8.59
CA TRP A 73 -14.87 -8.99 -7.38
C TRP A 73 -15.35 -7.55 -7.59
N LYS A 74 -16.23 -7.10 -6.70
CA LYS A 74 -16.51 -5.70 -6.41
C LYS A 74 -16.32 -5.47 -4.93
N TYR A 75 -15.82 -4.28 -4.55
CA TYR A 75 -15.46 -4.01 -3.17
C TYR A 75 -16.45 -3.12 -2.44
N GLU A 76 -16.70 -3.48 -1.17
CA GLU A 76 -17.22 -2.60 -0.14
C GLU A 76 -16.07 -2.23 0.78
N TYR A 77 -15.69 -0.94 0.81
CA TYR A 77 -14.56 -0.45 1.59
C TYR A 77 -14.98 -0.08 3.00
N VAL A 78 -14.29 -0.64 3.99
CA VAL A 78 -14.49 -0.35 5.42
C VAL A 78 -13.23 0.33 5.94
N ASN A 79 -13.36 1.59 6.38
CA ASN A 79 -12.25 2.34 6.96
C ASN A 79 -12.18 2.15 8.48
N GLY A 80 -10.97 2.18 9.03
CA GLY A 80 -10.69 2.10 10.46
C GLY A 80 -9.19 2.23 10.73
N SER A 81 -8.82 2.23 12.00
CA SER A 81 -7.42 2.04 12.40
C SER A 81 -6.97 0.61 12.08
N PHE A 82 -5.64 0.40 12.09
CA PHE A 82 -5.08 -0.93 11.84
C PHE A 82 -5.62 -1.98 12.83
N SER A 83 -5.67 -1.63 14.12
CA SER A 83 -6.16 -2.52 15.17
C SER A 83 -7.63 -2.87 15.03
N GLU A 84 -8.48 -1.87 14.69
CA GLU A 84 -9.93 -2.08 14.45
C GLU A 84 -10.16 -2.99 13.25
N LEU A 85 -9.50 -2.72 12.12
CA LEU A 85 -9.65 -3.51 10.90
C LEU A 85 -9.16 -4.95 11.09
N LEU A 86 -8.06 -5.15 11.83
CA LEU A 86 -7.56 -6.48 12.15
C LEU A 86 -8.55 -7.28 13.01
N GLU A 87 -9.17 -6.64 14.01
CA GLU A 87 -10.22 -7.27 14.82
C GLU A 87 -11.49 -7.57 14.00
N MET A 88 -11.88 -6.67 13.07
CA MET A 88 -12.98 -6.91 12.15
C MET A 88 -12.70 -8.09 11.20
N LEU A 89 -11.46 -8.24 10.72
CA LEU A 89 -11.04 -9.36 9.87
C LEU A 89 -11.12 -10.68 10.66
N LYS A 90 -10.61 -10.70 11.88
CA LYS A 90 -10.68 -11.84 12.80
C LYS A 90 -12.13 -12.29 13.07
N ASN A 91 -13.06 -11.35 13.20
CA ASN A 91 -14.45 -11.62 13.52
C ASN A 91 -15.34 -11.78 12.26
N GLY A 92 -14.80 -11.77 11.06
CA GLY A 92 -15.54 -11.93 9.81
C GLY A 92 -16.45 -10.75 9.44
N GLN A 93 -16.20 -9.58 10.03
CA GLN A 93 -16.91 -8.34 9.69
C GLN A 93 -16.38 -7.71 8.39
N ILE A 94 -15.12 -7.96 8.05
CA ILE A 94 -14.53 -7.75 6.73
C ILE A 94 -13.96 -9.07 6.21
N ASP A 95 -13.79 -9.18 4.90
CA ASP A 95 -13.40 -10.41 4.24
C ASP A 95 -11.90 -10.47 3.97
N ILE A 96 -11.32 -9.35 3.57
CA ILE A 96 -9.90 -9.23 3.17
C ILE A 96 -9.31 -7.90 3.65
N MET A 97 -8.03 -7.92 3.93
CA MET A 97 -7.22 -6.74 4.20
C MET A 97 -5.81 -6.95 3.64
N GLY A 98 -5.25 -5.94 2.99
CA GLY A 98 -3.86 -5.94 2.52
C GLY A 98 -2.91 -5.35 3.56
N ASN A 99 -1.62 -5.40 3.23
CA ASN A 99 -0.54 -4.77 4.01
C ASN A 99 -0.40 -5.33 5.43
N ILE A 100 -0.58 -6.67 5.59
CA ILE A 100 -0.49 -7.35 6.87
C ILE A 100 0.81 -8.16 6.94
N SER A 101 1.71 -7.76 7.82
CA SER A 101 2.91 -8.55 8.13
C SER A 101 2.50 -9.86 8.80
N TYR A 102 3.16 -10.96 8.41
CA TYR A 102 2.94 -12.25 9.03
C TYR A 102 3.42 -12.26 10.49
N THR A 103 2.61 -12.82 11.37
CA THR A 103 3.02 -13.27 12.71
C THR A 103 2.33 -14.59 13.03
N ASP A 104 3.00 -15.43 13.82
CA ASP A 104 2.41 -16.71 14.29
C ASP A 104 1.12 -16.47 15.08
N GLU A 105 1.06 -15.41 15.89
CA GLU A 105 -0.14 -15.03 16.63
C GLU A 105 -1.31 -14.76 15.67
N ARG A 106 -1.11 -13.95 14.64
CA ARG A 106 -2.16 -13.60 13.67
C ARG A 106 -2.62 -14.82 12.88
N ALA A 107 -1.70 -15.70 12.49
CA ALA A 107 -2.01 -16.93 11.76
C ALA A 107 -2.98 -17.87 12.51
N HIS A 108 -3.13 -17.71 13.83
CA HIS A 108 -4.14 -18.46 14.59
C HIS A 108 -5.57 -18.02 14.27
N TYR A 109 -5.79 -16.76 13.83
CA TYR A 109 -7.14 -16.22 13.66
C TYR A 109 -7.45 -15.61 12.29
N ILE A 110 -6.45 -15.42 11.41
CA ILE A 110 -6.62 -15.04 10.00
C ILE A 110 -5.82 -15.99 9.11
N ASP A 111 -6.17 -16.04 7.83
CA ASP A 111 -5.43 -16.77 6.82
C ASP A 111 -4.69 -15.79 5.91
N TYR A 112 -3.47 -16.15 5.51
CA TYR A 112 -2.63 -15.34 4.64
C TYR A 112 -2.67 -15.86 3.20
N GLY A 113 -2.67 -14.94 2.23
CA GLY A 113 -2.36 -15.29 0.85
C GLY A 113 -0.98 -15.95 0.73
N LYS A 114 -0.80 -16.81 -0.26
CA LYS A 114 0.45 -17.57 -0.44
C LYS A 114 1.63 -16.70 -0.85
N GLU A 115 1.35 -15.69 -1.69
CA GLU A 115 2.38 -14.82 -2.24
C GLU A 115 2.48 -13.53 -1.44
N GLU A 116 3.72 -13.06 -1.22
CA GLU A 116 3.95 -11.72 -0.65
C GLU A 116 3.29 -10.66 -1.52
N GLN A 117 2.55 -9.73 -0.92
CA GLN A 117 2.10 -8.52 -1.59
C GLN A 117 3.27 -7.56 -1.82
N GLY A 118 4.22 -7.54 -0.88
CA GLY A 118 5.43 -6.77 -0.93
C GLY A 118 6.26 -6.88 0.35
N ARG A 119 7.26 -6.02 0.48
CA ARG A 119 8.16 -5.97 1.63
C ARG A 119 8.35 -4.54 2.07
N GLU A 120 8.20 -4.29 3.36
CA GLU A 120 8.46 -3.01 4.00
C GLU A 120 9.81 -3.03 4.70
N TYR A 121 10.48 -1.87 4.66
CA TYR A 121 11.67 -1.59 5.45
C TYR A 121 11.31 -0.54 6.49
N TYR A 122 11.71 -0.76 7.74
CA TYR A 122 11.36 0.09 8.86
C TYR A 122 12.55 0.93 9.28
N TYR A 123 12.30 2.21 9.48
CA TYR A 123 13.28 3.19 9.87
C TYR A 123 12.81 3.96 11.09
N LEU A 124 13.78 4.40 11.90
CA LEU A 124 13.55 5.44 12.89
C LEU A 124 13.74 6.78 12.19
N PHE A 125 12.73 7.65 12.26
CA PHE A 125 12.77 9.00 11.72
C PHE A 125 12.82 10.02 12.84
N VAL A 126 13.61 11.08 12.63
CA VAL A 126 13.70 12.25 13.50
C VAL A 126 13.41 13.51 12.69
N ARG A 127 12.96 14.59 13.34
CA ARG A 127 12.85 15.88 12.64
C ARG A 127 14.24 16.38 12.21
N GLU A 128 14.29 17.14 11.12
CA GLU A 128 15.53 17.71 10.59
C GLU A 128 16.27 18.64 11.59
N ASP A 129 15.51 19.28 12.49
CA ASP A 129 16.06 20.17 13.51
C ASP A 129 16.67 19.45 14.74
N ARG A 130 16.51 18.13 14.84
CA ARG A 130 17.04 17.30 15.95
C ARG A 130 18.49 16.89 15.68
N THR A 131 19.38 17.88 15.78
CA THR A 131 20.83 17.67 15.62
C THR A 131 21.48 17.02 16.84
N ASP A 132 20.76 16.90 17.94
CA ASP A 132 21.14 16.26 19.20
C ASP A 132 21.00 14.73 19.15
N ILE A 133 20.25 14.18 18.19
CA ILE A 133 20.12 12.74 17.97
C ILE A 133 20.98 12.31 16.77
N SER A 134 21.83 11.30 16.96
CA SER A 134 22.82 10.91 15.97
C SER A 134 22.85 9.39 15.70
N ALA A 135 22.88 9.01 14.42
CA ALA A 135 23.08 7.62 14.02
C ALA A 135 24.51 7.08 14.36
N SER A 136 25.50 7.97 14.51
CA SER A 136 26.84 7.56 14.90
C SER A 136 26.99 7.34 16.42
N ASP A 137 26.05 7.85 17.23
CA ASP A 137 25.96 7.62 18.66
C ASP A 137 24.51 7.38 19.06
N LEU A 138 24.12 6.10 19.05
CA LEU A 138 22.75 5.70 19.36
C LEU A 138 22.36 5.94 20.82
N THR A 139 23.32 6.18 21.73
CA THR A 139 23.02 6.52 23.13
C THR A 139 22.26 7.83 23.28
N THR A 140 22.32 8.70 22.25
CA THR A 140 21.51 9.94 22.16
C THR A 140 20.00 9.69 22.08
N LEU A 141 19.58 8.43 21.82
CA LEU A 141 18.18 8.01 21.86
C LEU A 141 17.68 7.61 23.25
N ASN A 142 18.55 7.53 24.27
CA ASN A 142 18.10 7.14 25.62
C ASN A 142 17.12 8.18 26.19
N GLY A 143 15.95 7.69 26.60
CA GLY A 143 14.83 8.51 27.09
C GLY A 143 14.04 9.21 25.99
N ALA A 144 14.35 8.99 24.71
CA ALA A 144 13.59 9.56 23.61
C ALA A 144 12.17 8.99 23.54
N LYS A 145 11.19 9.85 23.28
CA LYS A 145 9.79 9.48 23.05
C LYS A 145 9.60 9.07 21.61
N VAL A 146 9.33 7.78 21.39
CA VAL A 146 9.22 7.19 20.06
C VAL A 146 7.78 6.78 19.76
N GLY A 147 7.17 7.40 18.76
CA GLY A 147 5.80 7.09 18.32
C GLY A 147 5.77 5.88 17.37
N ILE A 148 4.92 4.89 17.67
CA ILE A 148 4.73 3.69 16.85
C ILE A 148 3.23 3.41 16.72
N ASN A 149 2.80 2.84 15.58
CA ASN A 149 1.41 2.42 15.41
C ASN A 149 1.12 1.18 16.26
N LYS A 150 0.06 1.26 17.06
CA LYS A 150 -0.40 0.18 17.92
C LYS A 150 -0.78 -1.07 17.10
N GLY A 151 -0.40 -2.24 17.62
CA GLY A 151 -0.70 -3.53 17.00
C GLY A 151 0.10 -3.84 15.73
N SER A 152 1.02 -2.96 15.31
CA SER A 152 1.93 -3.25 14.19
C SER A 152 3.14 -4.07 14.66
N VAL A 153 3.74 -4.84 13.76
CA VAL A 153 5.01 -5.57 14.03
C VAL A 153 6.18 -4.63 14.31
N GLN A 154 6.02 -3.34 14.02
CA GLN A 154 7.04 -2.33 14.28
C GLN A 154 7.35 -2.19 15.78
N VAL A 155 6.38 -2.48 16.65
CA VAL A 155 6.57 -2.42 18.12
C VAL A 155 7.62 -3.44 18.53
N ASP A 156 7.38 -4.71 18.25
CA ASP A 156 8.29 -5.79 18.63
C ASP A 156 9.67 -5.65 17.96
N LEU A 157 9.68 -5.24 16.68
CA LEU A 157 10.93 -5.00 15.96
C LEU A 157 11.76 -3.87 16.60
N PHE A 158 11.10 -2.78 17.01
CA PHE A 158 11.81 -1.66 17.65
C PHE A 158 12.26 -1.99 19.07
N GLU A 159 11.44 -2.70 19.86
CA GLU A 159 11.82 -3.17 21.19
C GLU A 159 13.06 -4.10 21.13
N ASN A 160 13.06 -5.05 20.20
CA ASN A 160 14.19 -5.94 19.98
C ASN A 160 15.44 -5.17 19.53
N TRP A 161 15.28 -4.22 18.59
CA TRP A 161 16.36 -3.38 18.13
C TRP A 161 16.94 -2.51 19.26
N CYS A 162 16.11 -1.95 20.14
CA CYS A 162 16.56 -1.22 21.32
C CYS A 162 17.37 -2.11 22.27
N ALA A 163 16.89 -3.33 22.53
CA ALA A 163 17.57 -4.29 23.38
C ALA A 163 18.95 -4.70 22.82
N GLU A 164 19.04 -4.98 21.53
CA GLU A 164 20.29 -5.34 20.83
C GLU A 164 21.32 -4.20 20.86
N ASN A 165 20.88 -2.94 20.86
CA ASN A 165 21.75 -1.76 20.86
C ASN A 165 21.95 -1.15 22.26
N ASN A 166 21.37 -1.76 23.32
CA ASN A 166 21.40 -1.26 24.69
C ASN A 166 20.86 0.16 24.84
N ILE A 167 19.73 0.45 24.19
CA ILE A 167 19.03 1.74 24.21
C ILE A 167 17.72 1.60 24.95
N ALA A 168 17.37 2.61 25.74
CA ALA A 168 16.09 2.71 26.44
C ALA A 168 15.30 3.91 25.91
N CYS A 169 14.19 3.66 25.18
CA CYS A 169 13.26 4.68 24.69
C CYS A 169 11.90 4.57 25.39
N ASP A 170 11.17 5.69 25.43
CA ASP A 170 9.76 5.73 25.85
C ASP A 170 8.87 5.49 24.61
N ILE A 171 8.32 4.28 24.46
CA ILE A 171 7.45 3.93 23.32
C ILE A 171 6.03 4.44 23.57
N ILE A 172 5.51 5.24 22.63
CA ILE A 172 4.16 5.80 22.66
C ILE A 172 3.35 5.20 21.51
N LEU A 173 2.28 4.44 21.84
CA LEU A 173 1.45 3.75 20.86
C LEU A 173 0.33 4.64 20.33
N TYR A 174 0.15 4.66 19.02
CA TYR A 174 -0.85 5.46 18.31
C TYR A 174 -1.81 4.59 17.52
N GLU A 175 -3.12 4.85 17.64
CA GLU A 175 -4.16 4.28 16.78
C GLU A 175 -4.19 4.98 15.40
N SER A 176 -3.77 6.23 15.32
CA SER A 176 -3.79 7.05 14.11
C SER A 176 -2.39 7.49 13.70
N SER A 177 -1.96 7.10 12.49
CA SER A 177 -0.71 7.58 11.90
C SER A 177 -0.70 9.10 11.73
N ALA A 178 -1.85 9.71 11.37
CA ALA A 178 -1.97 11.15 11.22
C ALA A 178 -1.77 11.89 12.56
N GLN A 179 -2.28 11.35 13.69
CA GLN A 179 -2.05 11.94 15.01
C GLN A 179 -0.59 11.77 15.43
N ARG A 180 0.02 10.62 15.16
CA ARG A 180 1.44 10.36 15.40
C ARG A 180 2.33 11.37 14.65
N SER A 181 2.05 11.61 13.36
CA SER A 181 2.76 12.59 12.55
C SER A 181 2.63 14.01 13.10
N LYS A 182 1.41 14.43 13.49
CA LYS A 182 1.18 15.71 14.16
C LYS A 182 1.98 15.88 15.45
N ASP A 183 2.03 14.84 16.27
CA ASP A 183 2.74 14.89 17.54
C ASP A 183 4.26 14.90 17.33
N MET A 184 4.76 14.28 16.26
CA MET A 184 6.14 14.40 15.80
C MET A 184 6.48 15.83 15.34
N GLU A 185 5.65 16.42 14.47
CA GLU A 185 5.82 17.79 13.97
C GLU A 185 5.80 18.83 15.09
N SER A 186 4.90 18.64 16.07
CA SER A 186 4.79 19.57 17.22
C SER A 186 5.88 19.40 18.27
N GLY A 187 6.78 18.43 18.14
CA GLY A 187 7.87 18.15 19.08
C GLY A 187 7.42 17.42 20.36
N LYS A 188 6.22 16.85 20.40
CA LYS A 188 5.79 15.96 21.48
C LYS A 188 6.49 14.60 21.44
N LEU A 189 6.90 14.18 20.23
CA LEU A 189 7.73 13.02 20.00
C LEU A 189 9.12 13.45 19.56
N ASP A 190 10.10 12.67 19.95
CA ASP A 190 11.49 12.84 19.54
C ASP A 190 11.78 12.11 18.22
N ALA A 191 11.13 10.96 18.05
CA ALA A 191 11.25 10.12 16.87
C ALA A 191 9.95 9.35 16.57
N VAL A 192 9.84 8.79 15.37
CA VAL A 192 8.79 7.85 14.99
C VAL A 192 9.39 6.65 14.25
N VAL A 193 8.82 5.48 14.46
CA VAL A 193 9.06 4.32 13.59
C VAL A 193 8.06 4.38 12.44
N SER A 194 8.56 4.29 11.23
CA SER A 194 7.72 4.23 10.02
C SER A 194 8.43 3.44 8.92
N THR A 195 7.78 3.31 7.77
CA THR A 195 8.28 2.51 6.65
C THR A 195 9.03 3.36 5.63
N ASP A 196 9.67 2.69 4.67
CA ASP A 196 10.33 3.28 3.51
C ASP A 196 9.40 4.13 2.64
N VAL A 197 8.09 3.88 2.62
CA VAL A 197 7.11 4.77 1.97
C VAL A 197 7.21 6.21 2.53
N THR A 198 7.50 6.35 3.82
CA THR A 198 7.72 7.66 4.45
C THR A 198 8.94 8.36 3.88
N THR A 199 9.96 7.62 3.39
CA THR A 199 11.16 8.24 2.79
C THR A 199 10.81 9.05 1.54
N ASN A 200 9.80 8.67 0.79
CA ASN A 200 9.32 9.39 -0.38
C ASN A 200 8.63 10.72 -0.01
N ASN A 201 8.21 10.86 1.25
CA ASN A 201 7.50 12.02 1.79
C ASN A 201 8.35 12.84 2.79
N MET A 202 9.63 12.49 3.00
CA MET A 202 10.50 13.15 4.01
C MET A 202 10.58 14.67 3.83
N ALA A 203 10.70 15.13 2.59
CA ALA A 203 10.75 16.57 2.29
C ALA A 203 9.47 17.32 2.72
N ARG A 204 8.32 16.65 2.69
CA ARG A 204 7.05 17.21 3.16
C ARG A 204 6.97 17.31 4.67
N TYR A 205 7.53 16.31 5.38
CA TYR A 205 7.49 16.25 6.84
C TYR A 205 8.65 16.92 7.53
N HIS A 206 9.71 17.30 6.79
CA HIS A 206 10.96 17.76 7.37
C HIS A 206 11.56 16.75 8.37
N TRP A 207 11.56 15.48 7.97
CA TRP A 207 12.12 14.36 8.73
C TRP A 207 13.32 13.77 8.02
N ASN A 208 14.24 13.23 8.82
CA ASN A 208 15.39 12.46 8.35
C ASN A 208 15.24 11.00 8.80
N ALA A 209 15.52 10.05 7.91
CA ALA A 209 15.72 8.66 8.29
C ALA A 209 17.04 8.55 9.05
N LEU A 210 16.97 8.23 10.35
CA LEU A 210 18.15 8.13 11.19
C LEU A 210 18.86 6.78 11.00
N VAL A 211 18.11 5.69 11.13
CA VAL A 211 18.62 4.32 11.07
C VAL A 211 17.54 3.34 10.64
N LYS A 212 17.92 2.31 9.90
CA LYS A 212 17.06 1.17 9.58
C LYS A 212 17.00 0.23 10.78
N ILE A 213 15.79 -0.13 11.21
CA ILE A 213 15.55 -1.02 12.36
C ILE A 213 15.12 -2.44 11.96
N GLY A 214 14.67 -2.63 10.73
CA GLY A 214 14.25 -3.96 10.28
C GLY A 214 13.54 -3.97 8.94
N SER A 215 12.97 -5.12 8.61
CA SER A 215 12.09 -5.29 7.44
C SER A 215 11.15 -6.47 7.68
N SER A 216 10.00 -6.46 7.02
CA SER A 216 9.04 -7.57 7.05
C SER A 216 8.35 -7.71 5.70
N PRO A 217 8.11 -8.93 5.20
CA PRO A 217 7.16 -9.14 4.13
C PRO A 217 5.75 -8.84 4.64
N TYR A 218 4.90 -8.35 3.75
CA TYR A 218 3.49 -8.17 4.03
C TYR A 218 2.63 -8.85 2.96
N TYR A 219 1.43 -9.23 3.36
CA TYR A 219 0.53 -10.08 2.60
C TYR A 219 -0.88 -9.49 2.56
N PHE A 220 -1.69 -9.99 1.66
CA PHE A 220 -3.13 -9.98 1.84
C PHE A 220 -3.51 -11.04 2.86
N ALA A 221 -4.38 -10.68 3.80
CA ALA A 221 -4.94 -11.59 4.78
C ALA A 221 -6.46 -11.66 4.61
N VAL A 222 -7.01 -12.84 4.84
CA VAL A 222 -8.42 -13.18 4.65
C VAL A 222 -8.99 -13.67 5.97
N SER A 223 -10.24 -13.33 6.24
CA SER A 223 -10.96 -13.88 7.38
C SER A 223 -11.11 -15.39 7.24
N LYS A 224 -10.87 -16.15 8.32
CA LYS A 224 -11.08 -17.61 8.37
C LYS A 224 -12.51 -18.05 8.06
N TYR A 225 -13.46 -17.11 8.09
CA TYR A 225 -14.85 -17.36 7.67
C TYR A 225 -15.05 -17.32 6.16
N ARG A 226 -14.01 -16.99 5.38
CA ARG A 226 -14.06 -16.81 3.93
C ARG A 226 -12.98 -17.61 3.19
N PRO A 227 -12.96 -18.95 3.33
CA PRO A 227 -12.00 -19.79 2.60
C PRO A 227 -12.17 -19.68 1.07
N ASP A 228 -13.37 -19.35 0.58
CA ASP A 228 -13.66 -19.08 -0.82
C ASP A 228 -12.86 -17.86 -1.33
N ILE A 229 -12.78 -16.79 -0.54
CA ILE A 229 -11.98 -15.58 -0.89
C ILE A 229 -10.48 -15.90 -0.87
N LEU A 230 -10.02 -16.76 0.04
CA LEU A 230 -8.60 -17.14 0.11
C LEU A 230 -8.15 -17.90 -1.16
N GLU A 231 -8.98 -18.82 -1.64
CA GLU A 231 -8.70 -19.57 -2.88
C GLU A 231 -8.65 -18.64 -4.08
N GLU A 232 -9.69 -17.81 -4.26
CA GLU A 232 -9.79 -16.84 -5.34
C GLU A 232 -8.66 -15.78 -5.28
N LEU A 233 -8.29 -15.32 -4.06
CA LEU A 233 -7.16 -14.41 -3.86
C LEU A 233 -5.86 -15.01 -4.38
N ASN A 234 -5.56 -16.26 -4.01
CA ASN A 234 -4.32 -16.91 -4.43
C ASN A 234 -4.22 -17.04 -5.95
N ASP A 235 -5.32 -17.40 -6.60
CA ASP A 235 -5.38 -17.52 -8.06
C ASP A 235 -5.28 -16.15 -8.75
N ALA A 236 -5.96 -15.14 -8.24
CA ALA A 236 -5.91 -13.79 -8.77
C ALA A 236 -4.53 -13.15 -8.57
N ASN A 237 -3.94 -13.33 -7.38
CA ASN A 237 -2.66 -12.71 -7.04
C ASN A 237 -1.50 -13.21 -7.92
N ILE A 238 -1.48 -14.49 -8.28
CA ILE A 238 -0.51 -15.03 -9.26
C ILE A 238 -0.64 -14.29 -10.60
N LYS A 239 -1.87 -14.04 -11.06
CA LYS A 239 -2.10 -13.31 -12.33
C LYS A 239 -1.66 -11.85 -12.23
N VAL A 240 -1.92 -11.19 -11.09
CA VAL A 240 -1.43 -9.83 -10.84
C VAL A 240 0.10 -9.79 -10.90
N LEU A 241 0.78 -10.68 -10.21
CA LEU A 241 2.25 -10.74 -10.16
C LEU A 241 2.89 -11.02 -11.54
N GLN A 242 2.14 -11.62 -12.46
CA GLN A 242 2.56 -11.89 -13.84
C GLN A 242 2.13 -10.81 -14.84
N SER A 243 1.38 -9.80 -14.40
CA SER A 243 0.83 -8.76 -15.27
C SER A 243 1.86 -7.68 -15.63
N ASP A 244 1.66 -7.04 -16.79
CA ASP A 244 2.44 -5.87 -17.20
C ASP A 244 2.31 -4.70 -16.22
N TRP A 245 1.14 -4.56 -15.59
CA TRP A 245 0.91 -3.54 -14.56
C TRP A 245 1.91 -3.73 -13.41
N TYR A 246 1.99 -4.93 -12.83
CA TYR A 246 2.88 -5.22 -11.71
C TYR A 246 4.37 -5.01 -12.08
N TYR A 247 4.75 -5.47 -13.26
CA TYR A 247 6.11 -5.29 -13.75
C TYR A 247 6.47 -3.81 -13.89
N ASN A 248 5.60 -3.00 -14.47
CA ASN A 248 5.82 -1.57 -14.66
C ASN A 248 5.90 -0.82 -13.33
N GLU A 249 4.99 -1.12 -12.38
CA GLU A 249 5.02 -0.53 -11.04
C GLU A 249 6.31 -0.90 -10.28
N LYS A 250 6.74 -2.16 -10.34
CA LYS A 250 7.97 -2.61 -9.69
C LYS A 250 9.22 -1.95 -10.26
N VAL A 251 9.30 -1.78 -11.57
CA VAL A 251 10.40 -1.06 -12.23
C VAL A 251 10.40 0.40 -11.84
N TYR A 252 9.23 1.06 -11.82
CA TYR A 252 9.09 2.45 -11.43
C TYR A 252 9.56 2.70 -9.99
N VAL A 253 9.12 1.88 -9.04
CA VAL A 253 9.55 1.95 -7.64
C VAL A 253 11.07 1.74 -7.49
N THR A 254 11.65 0.79 -8.22
CA THR A 254 13.10 0.52 -8.18
C THR A 254 13.93 1.69 -8.74
N ILE A 255 13.42 2.37 -9.77
CA ILE A 255 14.10 3.56 -10.35
C ILE A 255 14.02 4.76 -9.40
N GLN A 256 12.91 4.92 -8.69
CA GLN A 256 12.70 6.02 -7.73
C GLN A 256 13.51 5.84 -6.44
N ASN A 257 13.80 4.58 -6.06
CA ASN A 257 14.53 4.23 -4.85
C ASN A 257 15.72 3.30 -5.19
N PRO A 258 16.78 3.80 -5.82
CA PRO A 258 17.97 3.01 -6.02
C PRO A 258 18.58 2.68 -4.64
N VAL A 259 18.70 1.39 -4.35
CA VAL A 259 19.33 0.85 -3.13
C VAL A 259 20.82 1.14 -3.14
#